data_b78e94e5bf54c940241914f4115fa734
#
_entry.id   b78e94e5bf54c940241914f4115fa734
#
_cell.length_a   1.000
_cell.length_b   1.000
_cell.length_c   1.000
_cell.angle_alpha   90.00
_cell.angle_beta   90.00
_cell.angle_gamma   90.00
#
_symmetry.space_group_name_H-M   'P 1'
#
loop_
_entity.id
_entity.type
_entity.pdbx_description
1 polymer ?
#
loop_
_entity_poly.entity_id
_entity_poly.type
_entity_poly.pdbx_seq_one_letter_code
_entity_poly.pdbx_strand_id
1 'polypeptide(L)'
;MEGFNVKDKSLLENKEFLQELMERMMLVHTFEERAFWLFGQGLVHGTMHLSIGEEATGVGTSAALTKDDYMLATHRGHGQALGKGVNVNDMMAEILGRATGTNHGKGGSMHICDF
;
A
#
# COMPACT_ATOMS: atom_id res chain seq x y z
N MET A 1 6.42 -12.35 2.18
CA MET A 1 5.89 -12.70 3.51
C MET A 1 5.00 -13.93 3.35
N GLU A 2 5.19 -14.96 4.16
CA GLU A 2 4.22 -16.05 4.24
C GLU A 2 3.02 -15.57 5.07
N GLY A 3 1.80 -15.91 4.65
CA GLY A 3 0.59 -15.58 5.41
C GLY A 3 0.64 -16.17 6.82
N PHE A 4 0.06 -15.51 7.80
CA PHE A 4 0.10 -15.97 9.18
C PHE A 4 -1.28 -16.42 9.69
N ASN A 5 -1.27 -17.32 10.67
CA ASN A 5 -2.48 -17.75 11.33
C ASN A 5 -2.84 -16.76 12.46
N VAL A 6 -3.91 -16.00 12.29
CA VAL A 6 -4.40 -15.01 13.27
C VAL A 6 -4.67 -15.60 14.68
N LYS A 7 -4.85 -16.91 14.78
CA LYS A 7 -5.03 -17.61 16.07
C LYS A 7 -3.72 -17.89 16.81
N ASP A 8 -2.59 -17.72 16.14
CA ASP A 8 -1.28 -17.94 16.73
C ASP A 8 -0.83 -16.69 17.49
N LYS A 9 -1.07 -16.67 18.80
CA LYS A 9 -0.65 -15.57 19.67
C LYS A 9 0.86 -15.40 19.77
N SER A 10 1.66 -16.41 19.37
CA SER A 10 3.13 -16.32 19.40
C SER A 10 3.65 -15.22 18.45
N LEU A 11 2.88 -14.89 17.39
CA LEU A 11 3.22 -13.80 16.49
C LEU A 11 3.21 -12.42 17.18
N LEU A 12 2.37 -12.25 18.20
CA LEU A 12 2.32 -11.00 18.99
C LEU A 12 3.55 -10.85 19.88
N GLU A 13 4.29 -11.91 20.11
CA GLU A 13 5.54 -11.94 20.88
C GLU A 13 6.77 -11.90 19.95
N ASN A 14 6.57 -12.09 18.63
CA ASN A 14 7.63 -12.02 17.65
C ASN A 14 7.99 -10.57 17.33
N LYS A 15 9.08 -10.10 17.94
CA LYS A 15 9.52 -8.72 17.81
C LYS A 15 9.88 -8.33 16.39
N GLU A 16 10.51 -9.23 15.62
CA GLU A 16 10.91 -8.96 14.23
C GLU A 16 9.68 -8.79 13.34
N PHE A 17 8.68 -9.66 13.50
CA PHE A 17 7.41 -9.55 12.80
C PHE A 17 6.68 -8.23 13.12
N LEU A 18 6.63 -7.85 14.39
CA LEU A 18 6.00 -6.59 14.79
C LEU A 18 6.75 -5.36 14.26
N GLN A 19 8.09 -5.43 14.21
CA GLN A 19 8.88 -4.37 13.58
C GLN A 19 8.59 -4.26 12.09
N GLU A 20 8.52 -5.37 11.37
CA GLU A 20 8.18 -5.37 9.93
C GLU A 20 6.80 -4.75 9.68
N LEU A 21 5.80 -5.08 10.49
CA LEU A 21 4.47 -4.48 10.39
C LEU A 21 4.53 -2.96 10.62
N MET A 22 5.27 -2.52 11.63
CA MET A 22 5.42 -1.11 11.94
C MET A 22 6.11 -0.36 10.80
N GLU A 23 7.21 -0.91 10.25
CA GLU A 23 7.93 -0.31 9.13
C GLU A 23 7.03 -0.15 7.91
N ARG A 24 6.20 -1.15 7.62
CA ARG A 24 5.23 -1.08 6.52
C ARG A 24 4.15 -0.04 6.77
N MET A 25 3.62 0.06 7.99
CA MET A 25 2.66 1.11 8.34
C MET A 25 3.27 2.50 8.20
N MET A 26 4.51 2.70 8.64
CA MET A 26 5.23 3.96 8.47
C MET A 26 5.48 4.28 6.99
N LEU A 27 5.82 3.26 6.18
CA LEU A 27 5.97 3.42 4.73
C LEU A 27 4.66 3.91 4.08
N VAL A 28 3.54 3.26 4.40
CA VAL A 28 2.21 3.66 3.91
C VAL A 28 1.92 5.11 4.31
N HIS A 29 2.09 5.45 5.57
CA HIS A 29 1.84 6.79 6.08
C HIS A 29 2.68 7.85 5.35
N THR A 30 3.99 7.64 5.26
CA THR A 30 4.92 8.56 4.59
C THR A 30 4.59 8.70 3.10
N PHE A 31 4.25 7.59 2.43
CA PHE A 31 3.82 7.59 1.04
C PHE A 31 2.57 8.46 0.84
N GLU A 32 1.57 8.30 1.70
CA GLU A 32 0.31 9.03 1.63
C GLU A 32 0.49 10.53 1.89
N GLU A 33 1.31 10.90 2.87
CA GLU A 33 1.65 12.30 3.11
C GLU A 33 2.33 12.92 1.89
N ARG A 34 3.24 12.16 1.25
CA ARG A 34 3.91 12.64 0.04
C ARG A 34 2.95 12.74 -1.14
N ALA A 35 2.08 11.77 -1.32
CA ALA A 35 1.04 11.79 -2.35
C ALA A 35 0.09 12.98 -2.15
N PHE A 36 -0.33 13.24 -0.92
CA PHE A 36 -1.16 14.40 -0.57
C PHE A 36 -0.47 15.72 -0.91
N TRP A 37 0.80 15.85 -0.56
CA TRP A 37 1.57 17.04 -0.91
C TRP A 37 1.65 17.25 -2.43
N LEU A 38 1.96 16.19 -3.19
CA LEU A 38 2.03 16.24 -4.66
C LEU A 38 0.69 16.59 -5.30
N PHE A 39 -0.40 16.09 -4.73
CA PHE A 39 -1.75 16.46 -5.14
C PHE A 39 -1.99 17.95 -4.94
N GLY A 40 -1.61 18.49 -3.79
CA GLY A 40 -1.69 19.93 -3.50
C GLY A 40 -0.85 20.81 -4.44
N GLN A 41 0.20 20.26 -5.05
CA GLN A 41 1.00 20.93 -6.08
C GLN A 41 0.39 20.82 -7.50
N GLY A 42 -0.74 20.14 -7.66
CA GLY A 42 -1.36 19.92 -8.97
C GLY A 42 -0.62 18.90 -9.86
N LEU A 43 0.25 18.09 -9.29
CA LEU A 43 1.04 17.10 -10.02
C LEU A 43 0.33 15.74 -10.17
N VAL A 44 -0.71 15.51 -9.37
CA VAL A 44 -1.56 14.32 -9.45
C VAL A 44 -2.86 14.70 -10.13
N HIS A 45 -3.21 13.95 -11.17
CA HIS A 45 -4.43 14.20 -11.95
C HIS A 45 -5.56 13.27 -11.49
N GLY A 46 -6.79 13.80 -11.58
CA GLY A 46 -7.99 13.04 -11.19
C GLY A 46 -8.26 13.07 -9.70
N THR A 47 -9.03 12.08 -9.23
CA THR A 47 -9.42 11.96 -7.84
C THR A 47 -8.41 11.11 -7.08
N MET A 48 -8.04 11.55 -5.88
CA MET A 48 -7.18 10.80 -4.98
C MET A 48 -7.88 10.56 -3.64
N HIS A 49 -7.83 9.35 -3.16
CA HIS A 49 -8.35 8.95 -1.86
C HIS A 49 -7.23 8.35 -1.02
N LEU A 50 -6.86 9.06 0.04
CA LEU A 50 -5.79 8.66 0.95
C LEU A 50 -6.26 7.58 1.93
N SER A 51 -5.32 6.75 2.35
CA SER A 51 -5.48 5.72 3.39
C SER A 51 -4.86 6.16 4.72
N ILE A 52 -4.61 7.46 4.92
CA ILE A 52 -4.08 7.98 6.21
C ILE A 52 -5.07 7.63 7.32
N GLY A 53 -4.57 6.97 8.37
CA GLY A 53 -5.37 6.46 9.48
C GLY A 53 -5.89 5.02 9.27
N GLU A 54 -5.69 4.43 8.09
CA GLU A 54 -6.08 3.06 7.74
C GLU A 54 -4.86 2.12 7.59
N GLU A 55 -3.66 2.56 7.97
CA GLU A 55 -2.39 1.85 7.77
C GLU A 55 -2.42 0.44 8.38
N ALA A 56 -2.92 0.33 9.61
CA ALA A 56 -3.02 -0.95 10.30
C ALA A 56 -3.98 -1.92 9.59
N THR A 57 -5.07 -1.41 9.01
CA THR A 57 -6.03 -2.22 8.24
C THR A 57 -5.38 -2.74 6.96
N GLY A 58 -4.75 -1.87 6.19
CA GLY A 58 -4.10 -2.23 4.93
C GLY A 58 -2.95 -3.22 5.14
N VAL A 59 -2.03 -2.90 6.04
CA VAL A 59 -0.84 -3.71 6.33
C VAL A 59 -1.21 -5.01 7.02
N GLY A 60 -2.08 -4.97 8.03
CA GLY A 60 -2.50 -6.16 8.78
C GLY A 60 -3.23 -7.17 7.91
N THR A 61 -4.13 -6.72 7.03
CA THR A 61 -4.82 -7.60 6.06
C THR A 61 -3.81 -8.21 5.09
N SER A 62 -2.89 -7.41 4.55
CA SER A 62 -1.87 -7.87 3.61
C SER A 62 -0.91 -8.87 4.24
N ALA A 63 -0.58 -8.69 5.53
CA ALA A 63 0.30 -9.59 6.26
C ALA A 63 -0.29 -11.01 6.43
N ALA A 64 -1.62 -11.15 6.38
CA ALA A 64 -2.30 -12.45 6.43
C ALA A 64 -2.27 -13.20 5.08
N LEU A 65 -1.81 -12.55 4.01
CA LEU A 65 -1.76 -13.10 2.66
C LEU A 65 -0.34 -13.52 2.29
N THR A 66 -0.25 -14.54 1.44
CA THR A 66 1.00 -14.91 0.77
C THR A 66 1.19 -14.07 -0.50
N LYS A 67 2.37 -14.13 -1.12
CA LYS A 67 2.61 -13.43 -2.39
C LYS A 67 1.72 -13.96 -3.53
N ASP A 68 1.30 -15.23 -3.44
CA ASP A 68 0.51 -15.90 -4.49
C ASP A 68 -1.01 -15.64 -4.34
N ASP A 69 -1.43 -15.01 -3.25
CA ASP A 69 -2.82 -14.62 -3.04
C ASP A 69 -3.16 -13.34 -3.79
N TYR A 70 -4.35 -13.30 -4.38
CA TYR A 70 -4.89 -12.07 -4.97
C TYR A 70 -5.59 -11.22 -3.93
N MET A 71 -5.42 -9.91 -4.06
CA MET A 71 -6.08 -8.93 -3.20
C MET A 71 -6.79 -7.88 -4.04
N LEU A 72 -8.06 -7.64 -3.72
CA LEU A 72 -8.83 -6.55 -4.27
C LEU A 72 -9.08 -5.52 -3.18
N ALA A 73 -8.89 -4.26 -3.52
CA ALA A 73 -9.10 -3.14 -2.61
C ALA A 73 -10.20 -2.21 -3.12
N THR A 74 -10.66 -1.33 -2.25
CA THR A 74 -11.56 -0.25 -2.60
C THR A 74 -10.80 0.91 -3.25
N HIS A 75 -11.47 2.04 -3.43
CA HIS A 75 -10.86 3.29 -3.89
C HIS A 75 -9.80 3.89 -2.94
N ARG A 76 -9.62 3.34 -1.73
CA ARG A 76 -8.54 3.66 -0.75
C ARG A 76 -7.53 2.51 -0.67
N GLY A 77 -7.07 2.03 -1.82
CA GLY A 77 -6.26 0.83 -1.94
C GLY A 77 -4.76 1.00 -1.72
N HIS A 78 -4.27 2.21 -1.46
CA HIS A 78 -2.82 2.46 -1.33
C HIS A 78 -2.18 1.64 -0.21
N GLY A 79 -2.81 1.64 0.98
CA GLY A 79 -2.31 0.90 2.13
C GLY A 79 -2.25 -0.61 1.89
N GLN A 80 -3.27 -1.16 1.21
CA GLN A 80 -3.32 -2.56 0.82
C GLN A 80 -2.24 -2.90 -0.21
N ALA A 81 -2.10 -2.07 -1.26
CA ALA A 81 -1.12 -2.28 -2.31
C ALA A 81 0.31 -2.27 -1.77
N LEU A 82 0.67 -1.25 -0.98
CA LEU A 82 1.99 -1.16 -0.35
C LEU A 82 2.19 -2.28 0.69
N GLY A 83 1.17 -2.58 1.48
CA GLY A 83 1.19 -3.67 2.44
C GLY A 83 1.44 -5.03 1.78
N LYS A 84 0.87 -5.25 0.59
CA LYS A 84 1.06 -6.48 -0.21
C LYS A 84 2.44 -6.53 -0.88
N GLY A 85 3.15 -5.40 -1.01
CA GLY A 85 4.51 -5.33 -1.51
C GLY A 85 4.69 -4.70 -2.88
N VAL A 86 3.69 -3.95 -3.37
CA VAL A 86 3.84 -3.15 -4.59
C VAL A 86 5.02 -2.20 -4.45
N ASN A 87 5.83 -2.08 -5.50
CA ASN A 87 6.99 -1.21 -5.48
C ASN A 87 6.57 0.26 -5.30
N VAL A 88 7.17 0.92 -4.32
CA VAL A 88 6.85 2.30 -3.94
C VAL A 88 7.05 3.29 -5.09
N ASN A 89 8.14 3.12 -5.85
CA ASN A 89 8.45 4.03 -6.95
C ASN A 89 7.47 3.84 -8.12
N ASP A 90 7.14 2.59 -8.45
CA ASP A 90 6.21 2.28 -9.53
C ASP A 90 4.79 2.73 -9.16
N MET A 91 4.40 2.59 -7.90
CA MET A 91 3.13 3.09 -7.41
C MET A 91 3.06 4.62 -7.41
N MET A 92 4.13 5.31 -6.99
CA MET A 92 4.19 6.77 -7.07
C MET A 92 4.18 7.25 -8.52
N ALA A 93 4.89 6.54 -9.42
CA ALA A 93 4.87 6.84 -10.84
C ALA A 93 3.46 6.69 -11.44
N GLU A 94 2.71 5.67 -11.00
CA GLU A 94 1.31 5.48 -11.43
C GLU A 94 0.43 6.66 -11.04
N ILE A 95 0.50 7.09 -9.78
CA ILE A 95 -0.26 8.25 -9.28
C ILE A 95 0.09 9.53 -10.04
N LEU A 96 1.35 9.68 -10.43
CA LEU A 96 1.84 10.82 -11.21
C LEU A 96 1.60 10.68 -12.72
N GLY A 97 0.91 9.65 -13.19
CA GLY A 97 0.61 9.43 -14.60
C GLY A 97 1.84 9.13 -15.46
N ARG A 98 2.87 8.47 -14.89
CA ARG A 98 4.12 8.15 -15.59
C ARG A 98 4.07 6.76 -16.20
N ALA A 99 4.73 6.60 -17.35
CA ALA A 99 4.79 5.34 -18.09
C ALA A 99 5.46 4.19 -17.31
N THR A 100 6.27 4.50 -16.30
CA THR A 100 6.90 3.53 -15.39
C THR A 100 6.00 3.10 -14.23
N GLY A 101 4.78 3.62 -14.15
CA GLY A 101 3.79 3.20 -13.15
C GLY A 101 3.28 1.78 -13.39
N THR A 102 2.69 1.18 -12.36
CA THR A 102 2.18 -0.20 -12.33
C THR A 102 1.18 -0.49 -13.46
N ASN A 103 0.42 0.50 -13.89
CA ASN A 103 -0.51 0.44 -15.01
C ASN A 103 -0.18 1.50 -16.08
N HIS A 104 1.12 1.74 -16.31
CA HIS A 104 1.65 2.70 -17.28
C HIS A 104 1.10 4.13 -17.11
N GLY A 105 0.76 4.52 -15.91
CA GLY A 105 0.23 5.82 -15.56
C GLY A 105 -1.23 6.06 -15.99
N LYS A 106 -1.98 5.01 -16.32
CA LYS A 106 -3.36 5.11 -16.81
C LYS A 106 -4.41 4.91 -15.72
N GLY A 107 -4.05 4.24 -14.62
CA GLY A 107 -4.97 3.91 -13.53
C GLY A 107 -5.07 5.01 -12.48
N GLY A 108 -3.97 5.72 -12.24
CA GLY A 108 -3.88 6.73 -11.19
C GLY A 108 -4.08 6.15 -9.79
N SER A 109 -4.54 6.98 -8.86
CA SER A 109 -4.69 6.63 -7.43
C SER A 109 -5.65 5.46 -7.17
N MET A 110 -6.75 5.36 -7.91
CA MET A 110 -7.81 4.39 -7.61
C MET A 110 -7.70 3.05 -8.32
N HIS A 111 -6.75 2.90 -9.24
CA HIS A 111 -6.63 1.71 -10.08
C HIS A 111 -5.18 1.21 -10.13
N ILE A 112 -4.55 1.15 -8.95
CA ILE A 112 -3.24 0.49 -8.80
C ILE A 112 -3.43 -0.99 -9.10
N CYS A 113 -2.68 -1.51 -10.08
CA CYS A 113 -2.68 -2.92 -10.47
C CYS A 113 -1.24 -3.40 -10.52
N ASP A 114 -0.96 -4.51 -9.84
CA ASP A 114 0.34 -5.20 -9.87
C ASP A 114 0.07 -6.70 -10.00
N PHE A 115 0.65 -7.36 -11.03
CA PHE A 115 0.40 -8.75 -11.37
C PHE A 115 1.68 -9.57 -11.40
#